data_87743b7a8f0d5e88674d4168296f0531
#
_entry.id   87743b7a8f0d5e88674d4168296f0531
#
_cell.length_a   1.000
_cell.length_b   1.000
_cell.length_c   1.000
_cell.angle_alpha   90.00
_cell.angle_beta   90.00
_cell.angle_gamma   90.00
#
_symmetry.space_group_name_H-M   'P 1'
#
loop_
_entity.id
_entity.type
_entity.pdbx_description
1 polymer ?
#
loop_
_entity_poly.entity_id
_entity_poly.type
_entity_poly.pdbx_seq_one_letter_code
_entity_poly.pdbx_strand_id
1 'polypeptide(L)'
;MSVPLLDVNAQNLPLESELQAAFTLVLQSGRFIMGPEIGIFERDIAAMVDAKHGISVSSGTDALLLALMALDIGPGDEVICPAFTFFATAGAVSRVGAQPVFADICPVCFNLDIADAERKITSKTKAIIPVHLFGQSADMDPILELAKAHGLFIIEDAAQAIGSRYHGRACGSMGDFGCYSFFPSKNLGGFGDGGMLVTNDDALAERARILRVHGSQPKYYHHHIGANFRMDTLQAALLQVKLPHYADYTQQRQANAKAYIEALSVLPGVVQADPSHCKCAATQSAALAEQNARIVLPVAYDHNEHIWNQFTLRVLGEGKRDALRDYLASKSIGCEIYYPLTLDQQPCFANLPPSSRQGCEVSHQMAAEVISLPIYGEMTADQRSEVIAAISEWLERTAG
;
A
#
# COMPACT_ATOMS: atom_id res chain seq x y z
N MET A 1 -3.63 -27.53 11.68
CA MET A 1 -3.84 -27.23 10.22
C MET A 1 -2.83 -26.13 9.86
N SER A 2 -2.33 -26.04 8.64
CA SER A 2 -1.46 -24.90 8.27
C SER A 2 -2.32 -23.73 7.87
N VAL A 3 -2.07 -22.54 8.43
CA VAL A 3 -2.77 -21.29 8.05
C VAL A 3 -1.78 -20.41 7.30
N PRO A 4 -1.85 -20.32 5.95
CA PRO A 4 -0.94 -19.47 5.20
C PRO A 4 -1.24 -17.98 5.48
N LEU A 5 -0.21 -17.11 5.33
CA LEU A 5 -0.40 -15.65 5.42
C LEU A 5 -1.42 -15.15 4.38
N LEU A 6 -1.36 -15.74 3.19
CA LEU A 6 -2.24 -15.49 2.04
C LEU A 6 -2.36 -16.77 1.22
N ASP A 7 -3.55 -17.07 0.72
CA ASP A 7 -3.80 -18.15 -0.24
C ASP A 7 -4.30 -17.57 -1.58
N VAL A 8 -3.38 -17.37 -2.50
CA VAL A 8 -3.69 -16.86 -3.84
C VAL A 8 -4.52 -17.87 -4.65
N ASN A 9 -4.31 -19.18 -4.41
CA ASN A 9 -5.05 -20.22 -5.13
C ASN A 9 -6.50 -20.30 -4.69
N ALA A 10 -6.80 -20.06 -3.41
CA ALA A 10 -8.18 -20.02 -2.93
C ALA A 10 -9.02 -18.97 -3.69
N GLN A 11 -8.41 -17.85 -4.09
CA GLN A 11 -9.07 -16.81 -4.90
C GLN A 11 -9.16 -17.17 -6.39
N ASN A 12 -8.14 -17.83 -6.95
CA ASN A 12 -8.01 -18.03 -8.39
C ASN A 12 -8.69 -19.32 -8.89
N LEU A 13 -8.63 -20.43 -8.12
CA LEU A 13 -9.18 -21.73 -8.55
C LEU A 13 -10.68 -21.71 -8.84
N PRO A 14 -11.54 -21.00 -8.10
CA PRO A 14 -12.95 -20.88 -8.46
C PRO A 14 -13.21 -20.25 -9.84
N LEU A 15 -12.26 -19.46 -10.35
CA LEU A 15 -12.33 -18.77 -11.65
C LEU A 15 -11.52 -19.47 -12.73
N GLU A 16 -11.02 -20.69 -12.51
CA GLU A 16 -10.07 -21.36 -13.41
C GLU A 16 -10.56 -21.43 -14.85
N SER A 17 -11.83 -21.81 -15.07
CA SER A 17 -12.39 -21.94 -16.42
C SER A 17 -12.46 -20.60 -17.17
N GLU A 18 -12.81 -19.53 -16.48
CA GLU A 18 -12.88 -18.17 -17.03
C GLU A 18 -11.49 -17.62 -17.33
N LEU A 19 -10.54 -17.86 -16.41
CA LEU A 19 -9.14 -17.50 -16.58
C LEU A 19 -8.51 -18.21 -17.78
N GLN A 20 -8.77 -19.52 -17.95
CA GLN A 20 -8.30 -20.30 -19.10
C GLN A 20 -8.92 -19.81 -20.41
N ALA A 21 -10.20 -19.44 -20.41
CA ALA A 21 -10.86 -18.87 -21.58
C ALA A 21 -10.25 -17.52 -21.97
N ALA A 22 -10.04 -16.60 -21.01
CA ALA A 22 -9.42 -15.32 -21.25
C ALA A 22 -7.98 -15.45 -21.77
N PHE A 23 -7.18 -16.35 -21.18
CA PHE A 23 -5.84 -16.66 -21.67
C PHE A 23 -5.87 -17.15 -23.13
N THR A 24 -6.77 -18.09 -23.44
CA THR A 24 -6.90 -18.68 -24.78
C THR A 24 -7.26 -17.62 -25.82
N LEU A 25 -8.17 -16.69 -25.50
CA LEU A 25 -8.55 -15.60 -26.40
C LEU A 25 -7.36 -14.71 -26.75
N VAL A 26 -6.56 -14.31 -25.76
CA VAL A 26 -5.35 -13.50 -26.02
C VAL A 26 -4.33 -14.29 -26.82
N LEU A 27 -4.10 -15.57 -26.50
CA LEU A 27 -3.18 -16.45 -27.24
C LEU A 27 -3.57 -16.55 -28.71
N GLN A 28 -4.86 -16.78 -29.00
CA GLN A 28 -5.37 -16.89 -30.37
C GLN A 28 -5.32 -15.56 -31.14
N SER A 29 -5.48 -14.44 -30.44
CA SER A 29 -5.41 -13.11 -31.06
C SER A 29 -4.00 -12.72 -31.50
N GLY A 30 -2.96 -13.27 -30.86
CA GLY A 30 -1.56 -12.90 -31.05
C GLY A 30 -1.23 -11.47 -30.60
N ARG A 31 -2.15 -10.74 -29.94
CA ARG A 31 -1.98 -9.34 -29.51
C ARG A 31 -1.50 -9.26 -28.06
N PHE A 32 -0.25 -9.66 -27.82
CA PHE A 32 0.31 -9.71 -26.47
C PHE A 32 0.68 -8.34 -25.89
N ILE A 33 0.90 -7.34 -26.74
CA ILE A 33 1.30 -5.98 -26.36
C ILE A 33 0.25 -4.98 -26.83
N MET A 34 -0.26 -4.17 -25.90
CA MET A 34 -1.26 -3.12 -26.17
C MET A 34 -2.49 -3.64 -26.93
N GLY A 35 -2.95 -4.84 -26.58
CA GLY A 35 -4.21 -5.42 -27.08
C GLY A 35 -5.43 -4.65 -26.55
N PRO A 36 -6.63 -4.93 -27.11
CA PRO A 36 -7.87 -4.24 -26.72
C PRO A 36 -8.22 -4.40 -25.24
N GLU A 37 -7.80 -5.49 -24.60
CA GLU A 37 -8.02 -5.80 -23.18
C GLU A 37 -7.39 -4.72 -22.27
N ILE A 38 -6.27 -4.14 -22.69
CA ILE A 38 -5.60 -3.04 -21.98
C ILE A 38 -6.55 -1.86 -21.83
N GLY A 39 -7.16 -1.39 -22.93
CA GLY A 39 -8.06 -0.24 -22.89
C GLY A 39 -9.37 -0.53 -22.15
N ILE A 40 -9.85 -1.77 -22.13
CA ILE A 40 -11.00 -2.20 -21.32
C ILE A 40 -10.64 -2.11 -19.84
N PHE A 41 -9.55 -2.74 -19.45
CA PHE A 41 -9.08 -2.77 -18.05
C PHE A 41 -8.77 -1.37 -17.52
N GLU A 42 -8.13 -0.49 -18.33
CA GLU A 42 -7.86 0.90 -17.95
C GLU A 42 -9.15 1.68 -17.64
N ARG A 43 -10.19 1.54 -18.47
CA ARG A 43 -11.47 2.21 -18.25
C ARG A 43 -12.18 1.69 -17.00
N ASP A 44 -12.20 0.38 -16.81
CA ASP A 44 -12.96 -0.24 -15.73
C ASP A 44 -12.29 0.04 -14.37
N ILE A 45 -10.96 0.04 -14.30
CA ILE A 45 -10.23 0.47 -13.09
C ILE A 45 -10.43 1.97 -12.84
N ALA A 46 -10.31 2.83 -13.86
CA ALA A 46 -10.54 4.26 -13.70
C ALA A 46 -11.94 4.55 -13.15
N ALA A 47 -12.97 3.88 -13.70
CA ALA A 47 -14.35 3.99 -13.22
C ALA A 47 -14.51 3.51 -11.77
N MET A 48 -13.87 2.40 -11.40
CA MET A 48 -13.91 1.84 -10.05
C MET A 48 -13.33 2.78 -8.99
N VAL A 49 -12.32 3.57 -9.36
CA VAL A 49 -11.61 4.47 -8.43
C VAL A 49 -11.95 5.95 -8.65
N ASP A 50 -13.06 6.26 -9.30
CA ASP A 50 -13.55 7.61 -9.56
C ASP A 50 -12.52 8.51 -10.27
N ALA A 51 -11.66 7.94 -11.12
CA ALA A 51 -10.68 8.66 -11.91
C ALA A 51 -11.10 8.79 -13.37
N LYS A 52 -10.67 9.87 -14.04
CA LYS A 52 -10.96 10.11 -15.46
C LYS A 52 -10.12 9.21 -16.38
N HIS A 53 -8.86 8.97 -16.02
CA HIS A 53 -7.91 8.24 -16.83
C HIS A 53 -7.24 7.13 -16.03
N GLY A 54 -7.17 5.93 -16.64
CA GLY A 54 -6.30 4.85 -16.23
C GLY A 54 -5.21 4.62 -17.28
N ILE A 55 -4.00 4.37 -16.84
CA ILE A 55 -2.83 4.05 -17.65
C ILE A 55 -2.18 2.81 -17.03
N SER A 56 -2.41 1.64 -17.62
CA SER A 56 -1.84 0.38 -17.13
C SER A 56 -0.32 0.34 -17.33
N VAL A 57 0.39 -0.16 -16.34
CA VAL A 57 1.84 -0.23 -16.32
C VAL A 57 2.34 -1.60 -15.82
N SER A 58 3.62 -1.87 -16.02
CA SER A 58 4.28 -3.13 -15.71
C SER A 58 4.34 -3.47 -14.22
N SER A 59 4.26 -2.48 -13.34
CA SER A 59 4.25 -2.70 -11.88
C SER A 59 3.79 -1.44 -11.12
N GLY A 60 3.47 -1.57 -9.82
CA GLY A 60 3.24 -0.41 -8.97
C GLY A 60 4.47 0.49 -8.82
N THR A 61 5.68 -0.08 -8.87
CA THR A 61 6.94 0.68 -8.89
C THR A 61 7.04 1.53 -10.15
N ASP A 62 6.68 0.98 -11.30
CA ASP A 62 6.69 1.71 -12.56
C ASP A 62 5.57 2.76 -12.64
N ALA A 63 4.45 2.57 -11.92
CA ALA A 63 3.44 3.61 -11.76
C ALA A 63 4.02 4.85 -11.04
N LEU A 64 4.70 4.65 -9.90
CA LEU A 64 5.38 5.73 -9.17
C LEU A 64 6.46 6.41 -10.01
N LEU A 65 7.28 5.62 -10.69
CA LEU A 65 8.36 6.13 -11.54
C LEU A 65 7.80 6.95 -12.71
N LEU A 66 6.75 6.46 -13.36
CA LEU A 66 6.08 7.15 -14.45
C LEU A 66 5.41 8.45 -14.00
N ALA A 67 4.79 8.48 -12.81
CA ALA A 67 4.22 9.69 -12.20
C ALA A 67 5.29 10.76 -12.00
N LEU A 68 6.43 10.41 -11.39
CA LEU A 68 7.54 11.32 -11.17
C LEU A 68 8.10 11.87 -12.50
N MET A 69 8.27 11.00 -13.50
CA MET A 69 8.74 11.41 -14.84
C MET A 69 7.72 12.32 -15.54
N ALA A 70 6.42 12.05 -15.40
CA ALA A 70 5.37 12.86 -16.00
C ALA A 70 5.26 14.27 -15.38
N LEU A 71 5.70 14.43 -14.13
CA LEU A 71 5.77 15.71 -13.41
C LEU A 71 7.12 16.40 -13.56
N ASP A 72 8.03 15.91 -14.40
CA ASP A 72 9.40 16.43 -14.59
C ASP A 72 10.23 16.50 -13.29
N ILE A 73 9.95 15.63 -12.33
CA ILE A 73 10.72 15.55 -11.09
C ILE A 73 12.03 14.80 -11.35
N GLY A 74 13.17 15.40 -10.92
CA GLY A 74 14.48 14.88 -11.24
C GLY A 74 15.61 15.44 -10.37
N PRO A 75 16.86 15.44 -10.86
CA PRO A 75 18.03 15.86 -10.11
C PRO A 75 17.90 17.29 -9.58
N GLY A 76 18.10 17.46 -8.29
CA GLY A 76 17.98 18.74 -7.58
C GLY A 76 16.63 18.96 -6.88
N ASP A 77 15.64 18.15 -7.21
CA ASP A 77 14.34 18.17 -6.54
C ASP A 77 14.30 17.26 -5.31
N GLU A 78 13.45 17.60 -4.36
CA GLU A 78 13.17 16.83 -3.18
C GLU A 78 11.71 16.34 -3.20
N VAL A 79 11.49 15.08 -2.76
CA VAL A 79 10.16 14.48 -2.64
C VAL A 79 9.99 13.93 -1.24
N ILE A 80 8.97 14.41 -0.53
CA ILE A 80 8.64 13.95 0.82
C ILE A 80 7.85 12.64 0.73
N CYS A 81 8.26 11.63 1.50
CA CYS A 81 7.58 10.36 1.62
C CYS A 81 7.70 9.80 3.05
N PRO A 82 6.78 8.92 3.51
CA PRO A 82 6.89 8.34 4.84
C PRO A 82 8.14 7.46 4.95
N ALA A 83 8.78 7.47 6.12
CA ALA A 83 9.92 6.61 6.43
C ALA A 83 9.52 5.13 6.56
N PHE A 84 8.25 4.86 6.87
CA PHE A 84 7.70 3.54 7.07
C PHE A 84 6.71 3.17 5.96
N THR A 85 7.23 2.58 4.90
CA THR A 85 6.47 2.09 3.74
C THR A 85 7.30 1.06 2.97
N PHE A 86 6.71 0.51 1.88
CA PHE A 86 7.46 -0.34 0.95
C PHE A 86 8.54 0.46 0.22
N PHE A 87 9.64 -0.19 -0.08
CA PHE A 87 10.84 0.41 -0.68
C PHE A 87 10.56 1.19 -1.98
N ALA A 88 9.59 0.76 -2.80
CA ALA A 88 9.31 1.36 -4.09
C ALA A 88 8.99 2.85 -4.00
N THR A 89 8.34 3.31 -2.91
CA THR A 89 7.97 4.73 -2.72
C THR A 89 9.19 5.64 -2.83
N ALA A 90 10.25 5.40 -2.07
CA ALA A 90 11.48 6.19 -2.11
C ALA A 90 12.45 5.73 -3.22
N GLY A 91 12.43 4.45 -3.56
CA GLY A 91 13.23 3.89 -4.65
C GLY A 91 12.93 4.54 -5.99
N ALA A 92 11.66 4.80 -6.30
CA ALA A 92 11.24 5.50 -7.51
C ALA A 92 11.77 6.95 -7.54
N VAL A 93 11.72 7.67 -6.42
CA VAL A 93 12.27 9.03 -6.28
C VAL A 93 13.77 9.05 -6.60
N SER A 94 14.52 8.12 -6.01
CA SER A 94 15.98 8.04 -6.26
C SER A 94 16.29 7.65 -7.70
N ARG A 95 15.48 6.83 -8.36
CA ARG A 95 15.67 6.41 -9.75
C ARG A 95 15.51 7.54 -10.76
N VAL A 96 14.67 8.53 -10.51
CA VAL A 96 14.61 9.75 -11.34
C VAL A 96 15.72 10.75 -11.00
N GLY A 97 16.57 10.46 -10.02
CA GLY A 97 17.65 11.33 -9.57
C GLY A 97 17.23 12.42 -8.58
N ALA A 98 15.97 12.41 -8.15
CA ALA A 98 15.48 13.27 -7.08
C ALA A 98 15.89 12.72 -5.70
N GLN A 99 15.83 13.57 -4.68
CA GLN A 99 16.19 13.22 -3.32
C GLN A 99 14.94 12.89 -2.50
N PRO A 100 14.80 11.65 -1.99
CA PRO A 100 13.74 11.37 -1.01
C PRO A 100 14.05 12.07 0.31
N VAL A 101 13.01 12.64 0.91
CA VAL A 101 13.03 13.25 2.24
C VAL A 101 12.03 12.47 3.09
N PHE A 102 12.53 11.78 4.11
CA PHE A 102 11.69 10.90 4.91
C PHE A 102 10.99 11.67 6.02
N ALA A 103 9.67 11.60 6.05
CA ALA A 103 8.85 12.09 7.13
C ALA A 103 8.37 10.94 8.03
N ASP A 104 8.16 11.24 9.30
CA ASP A 104 7.66 10.27 10.26
C ASP A 104 6.18 9.95 10.02
N ILE A 105 5.64 9.03 10.78
CA ILE A 105 4.30 8.49 10.61
C ILE A 105 3.44 8.64 11.86
N CYS A 106 2.13 8.55 11.69
CA CYS A 106 1.19 8.39 12.78
C CYS A 106 1.35 6.99 13.42
N PRO A 107 1.45 6.91 14.77
CA PRO A 107 1.63 5.63 15.47
C PRO A 107 0.37 4.73 15.47
N VAL A 108 -0.77 5.24 14.99
CA VAL A 108 -2.06 4.54 14.97
C VAL A 108 -2.38 3.96 13.60
N CYS A 109 -2.31 4.78 12.55
CA CYS A 109 -2.64 4.37 11.19
C CYS A 109 -1.42 4.05 10.32
N PHE A 110 -0.20 4.34 10.80
CA PHE A 110 1.08 4.15 10.10
C PHE A 110 1.25 5.00 8.83
N ASN A 111 0.34 5.92 8.57
CA ASN A 111 0.40 6.84 7.44
C ASN A 111 1.18 8.11 7.80
N LEU A 112 1.51 8.92 6.80
CA LEU A 112 2.34 10.13 6.91
C LEU A 112 1.88 11.06 8.04
N ASP A 113 2.81 11.48 8.90
CA ASP A 113 2.60 12.59 9.84
C ASP A 113 2.75 13.92 9.09
N ILE A 114 1.61 14.62 8.96
CA ILE A 114 1.52 15.86 8.18
C ILE A 114 2.35 16.98 8.82
N ALA A 115 2.38 17.06 10.16
CA ALA A 115 3.14 18.07 10.84
C ALA A 115 4.65 17.86 10.67
N ASP A 116 5.10 16.61 10.58
CA ASP A 116 6.49 16.30 10.25
C ASP A 116 6.80 16.58 8.78
N ALA A 117 5.90 16.21 7.88
CA ALA A 117 6.04 16.53 6.46
C ALA A 117 6.16 18.04 6.22
N GLU A 118 5.33 18.87 6.88
CA GLU A 118 5.38 20.32 6.79
C GLU A 118 6.74 20.88 7.23
N ARG A 119 7.28 20.40 8.35
CA ARG A 119 8.62 20.84 8.85
C ARG A 119 9.76 20.52 7.88
N LYS A 120 9.58 19.55 6.99
CA LYS A 120 10.60 19.10 6.03
C LYS A 120 10.48 19.72 4.65
N ILE A 121 9.50 20.60 4.43
CA ILE A 121 9.38 21.34 3.17
C ILE A 121 10.53 22.33 3.03
N THR A 122 11.17 22.32 1.88
CA THR A 122 12.21 23.26 1.47
C THR A 122 11.87 23.91 0.13
N SER A 123 12.67 24.86 -0.33
CA SER A 123 12.52 25.43 -1.68
C SER A 123 12.75 24.44 -2.83
N LYS A 124 13.31 23.25 -2.53
CA LYS A 124 13.55 22.16 -3.49
C LYS A 124 12.43 21.14 -3.51
N THR A 125 11.56 21.15 -2.52
CA THR A 125 10.45 20.19 -2.45
C THR A 125 9.50 20.41 -3.64
N LYS A 126 9.21 19.34 -4.38
CA LYS A 126 8.32 19.35 -5.55
C LYS A 126 7.06 18.53 -5.38
N ALA A 127 7.15 17.45 -4.58
CA ALA A 127 6.01 16.58 -4.36
C ALA A 127 6.00 15.98 -2.96
N ILE A 128 4.82 15.52 -2.57
CA ILE A 128 4.60 14.63 -1.43
C ILE A 128 4.03 13.32 -2.00
N ILE A 129 4.54 12.18 -1.52
CA ILE A 129 4.00 10.85 -1.81
C ILE A 129 3.35 10.30 -0.54
N PRO A 130 2.08 10.61 -0.25
CA PRO A 130 1.35 9.91 0.80
C PRO A 130 1.16 8.45 0.39
N VAL A 131 1.26 7.54 1.37
CA VAL A 131 1.01 6.11 1.17
C VAL A 131 -0.27 5.75 1.90
N HIS A 132 -1.17 5.01 1.26
CA HIS A 132 -2.36 4.45 1.88
C HIS A 132 -2.01 3.05 2.41
N LEU A 133 -1.26 3.04 3.52
CA LEU A 133 -0.61 1.82 4.00
C LEU A 133 -1.63 0.81 4.54
N PHE A 134 -1.39 -0.46 4.27
CA PHE A 134 -2.20 -1.61 4.70
C PHE A 134 -3.65 -1.61 4.21
N GLY A 135 -4.03 -0.65 3.36
CA GLY A 135 -5.38 -0.53 2.80
C GLY A 135 -6.25 0.50 3.51
N GLN A 136 -5.68 1.38 4.33
CA GLN A 136 -6.33 2.54 4.93
C GLN A 136 -5.77 3.85 4.37
N SER A 137 -6.64 4.78 4.01
CA SER A 137 -6.23 6.09 3.51
C SER A 137 -5.36 6.85 4.51
N ALA A 138 -4.34 7.56 4.00
CA ALA A 138 -3.77 8.69 4.69
C ALA A 138 -4.83 9.79 4.89
N ASP A 139 -4.60 10.71 5.82
CA ASP A 139 -5.47 11.87 6.06
C ASP A 139 -5.26 12.89 4.94
N MET A 140 -6.04 12.73 3.85
CA MET A 140 -5.78 13.43 2.59
C MET A 140 -6.13 14.91 2.60
N ASP A 141 -7.17 15.34 3.33
CA ASP A 141 -7.57 16.74 3.31
C ASP A 141 -6.45 17.68 3.77
N PRO A 142 -5.81 17.49 4.93
CA PRO A 142 -4.71 18.34 5.32
C PRO A 142 -3.44 18.15 4.45
N ILE A 143 -3.23 16.98 3.84
CA ILE A 143 -2.12 16.78 2.88
C ILE A 143 -2.34 17.64 1.63
N LEU A 144 -3.57 17.65 1.08
CA LEU A 144 -3.94 18.45 -0.09
C LEU A 144 -3.88 19.96 0.21
N GLU A 145 -4.30 20.38 1.42
CA GLU A 145 -4.17 21.77 1.87
C GLU A 145 -2.70 22.19 1.96
N LEU A 146 -1.85 21.36 2.57
CA LEU A 146 -0.41 21.60 2.67
C LEU A 146 0.24 21.71 1.28
N ALA A 147 -0.06 20.78 0.39
CA ALA A 147 0.47 20.77 -0.97
C ALA A 147 0.05 22.02 -1.75
N LYS A 148 -1.21 22.42 -1.64
CA LYS A 148 -1.74 23.64 -2.28
C LYS A 148 -1.06 24.90 -1.74
N ALA A 149 -0.82 24.99 -0.43
CA ALA A 149 -0.16 26.15 0.20
C ALA A 149 1.28 26.33 -0.29
N HIS A 150 1.97 25.25 -0.64
CA HIS A 150 3.37 25.25 -1.07
C HIS A 150 3.57 25.02 -2.58
N GLY A 151 2.48 24.83 -3.35
CA GLY A 151 2.58 24.54 -4.79
C GLY A 151 3.24 23.21 -5.11
N LEU A 152 2.97 22.18 -4.30
CA LEU A 152 3.54 20.83 -4.42
C LEU A 152 2.58 19.89 -5.14
N PHE A 153 3.13 18.94 -5.89
CA PHE A 153 2.37 17.83 -6.46
C PHE A 153 2.08 16.75 -5.41
N ILE A 154 0.97 16.02 -5.61
CA ILE A 154 0.61 14.86 -4.80
C ILE A 154 0.58 13.62 -5.69
N ILE A 155 1.39 12.62 -5.32
CA ILE A 155 1.39 11.29 -5.93
C ILE A 155 0.92 10.30 -4.86
N GLU A 156 -0.31 9.82 -4.95
CA GLU A 156 -0.84 8.85 -3.99
C GLU A 156 -0.25 7.45 -4.28
N ASP A 157 0.54 6.91 -3.34
CA ASP A 157 0.93 5.49 -3.37
C ASP A 157 -0.22 4.66 -2.78
N ALA A 158 -1.12 4.24 -3.66
CA ALA A 158 -2.28 3.42 -3.36
C ALA A 158 -2.05 1.93 -3.69
N ALA A 159 -0.78 1.48 -3.76
CA ALA A 159 -0.41 0.12 -4.11
C ALA A 159 -1.02 -0.96 -3.19
N GLN A 160 -1.52 -0.58 -2.01
CA GLN A 160 -2.20 -1.45 -1.05
C GLN A 160 -3.67 -1.04 -0.82
N ALA A 161 -4.22 -0.09 -1.59
CA ALA A 161 -5.46 0.58 -1.23
C ALA A 161 -6.45 0.76 -2.39
N ILE A 162 -6.36 -0.07 -3.46
CA ILE A 162 -7.36 -0.02 -4.53
C ILE A 162 -8.76 -0.28 -3.96
N GLY A 163 -9.71 0.63 -4.22
CA GLY A 163 -11.07 0.57 -3.67
C GLY A 163 -11.25 1.06 -2.24
N SER A 164 -10.17 1.43 -1.53
CA SER A 164 -10.27 2.16 -0.26
C SER A 164 -10.78 3.59 -0.50
N ARG A 165 -11.51 4.15 0.47
CA ARG A 165 -12.08 5.50 0.36
C ARG A 165 -11.79 6.35 1.59
N TYR A 166 -11.61 7.64 1.36
CA TYR A 166 -11.45 8.69 2.36
C TYR A 166 -12.60 9.70 2.22
N HIS A 167 -13.48 9.79 3.20
CA HIS A 167 -14.72 10.59 3.11
C HIS A 167 -15.49 10.33 1.81
N GLY A 168 -15.59 9.06 1.40
CA GLY A 168 -16.27 8.64 0.17
C GLY A 168 -15.48 8.86 -1.13
N ARG A 169 -14.34 9.55 -1.13
CA ARG A 169 -13.44 9.72 -2.29
C ARG A 169 -12.47 8.54 -2.39
N ALA A 170 -12.28 8.00 -3.57
CA ALA A 170 -11.41 6.86 -3.78
C ALA A 170 -9.93 7.23 -3.56
N CYS A 171 -9.19 6.41 -2.81
CA CYS A 171 -7.74 6.54 -2.68
C CYS A 171 -7.07 6.38 -4.04
N GLY A 172 -6.16 7.30 -4.39
CA GLY A 172 -5.50 7.37 -5.68
C GLY A 172 -6.15 8.33 -6.69
N SER A 173 -7.36 8.88 -6.39
CA SER A 173 -8.04 9.83 -7.28
C SER A 173 -8.05 11.27 -6.78
N MET A 174 -7.42 11.54 -5.65
CA MET A 174 -7.47 12.85 -4.97
C MET A 174 -6.27 13.73 -5.29
N GLY A 175 -5.09 13.15 -5.57
CA GLY A 175 -3.88 13.85 -5.97
C GLY A 175 -3.75 14.07 -7.47
N ASP A 176 -2.57 14.51 -7.90
CA ASP A 176 -2.23 14.65 -9.33
C ASP A 176 -2.15 13.29 -10.01
N PHE A 177 -1.59 12.29 -9.31
CA PHE A 177 -1.54 10.90 -9.73
C PHE A 177 -1.85 9.96 -8.58
N GLY A 178 -2.49 8.81 -8.91
CA GLY A 178 -2.60 7.66 -8.03
C GLY A 178 -1.93 6.43 -8.65
N CYS A 179 -1.23 5.67 -7.82
CA CYS A 179 -0.41 4.53 -8.23
C CYS A 179 -0.92 3.25 -7.57
N TYR A 180 -1.34 2.25 -8.36
CA TYR A 180 -1.78 0.95 -7.88
C TYR A 180 -0.85 -0.17 -8.29
N SER A 181 -0.86 -1.24 -7.53
CA SER A 181 -0.13 -2.47 -7.80
C SER A 181 -1.09 -3.65 -7.92
N PHE A 182 -0.85 -4.49 -8.92
CA PHE A 182 -1.52 -5.77 -9.11
C PHE A 182 -0.57 -6.94 -8.88
N PHE A 183 0.46 -6.75 -8.04
CA PHE A 183 1.31 -7.87 -7.60
C PHE A 183 0.44 -9.00 -7.02
N PRO A 184 0.76 -10.28 -7.23
CA PRO A 184 -0.13 -11.41 -6.93
C PRO A 184 -0.72 -11.44 -5.51
N SER A 185 -0.01 -10.89 -4.52
CA SER A 185 -0.50 -10.83 -3.13
C SER A 185 -1.43 -9.64 -2.83
N LYS A 186 -1.68 -8.75 -3.79
CA LYS A 186 -2.60 -7.61 -3.60
C LYS A 186 -4.06 -8.06 -3.64
N ASN A 187 -4.97 -7.25 -3.09
CA ASN A 187 -6.40 -7.57 -3.05
C ASN A 187 -6.96 -7.88 -4.46
N LEU A 188 -6.52 -7.14 -5.47
CA LEU A 188 -6.69 -7.46 -6.88
C LEU A 188 -5.34 -7.91 -7.44
N GLY A 189 -4.96 -9.15 -7.20
CA GLY A 189 -3.67 -9.70 -7.62
C GLY A 189 -3.70 -10.29 -9.03
N GLY A 190 -2.69 -9.96 -9.83
CA GLY A 190 -2.46 -10.53 -11.16
C GLY A 190 -1.72 -11.87 -11.12
N PHE A 191 -1.31 -12.34 -12.27
CA PHE A 191 -0.55 -13.59 -12.47
C PHE A 191 0.94 -13.31 -12.77
N GLY A 192 1.46 -12.26 -12.15
CA GLY A 192 2.78 -11.70 -12.30
C GLY A 192 2.73 -10.22 -11.94
N ASP A 193 3.69 -9.44 -12.43
CA ASP A 193 3.72 -8.02 -12.18
C ASP A 193 2.65 -7.27 -12.97
N GLY A 194 2.16 -6.17 -12.39
CA GLY A 194 1.20 -5.26 -12.98
C GLY A 194 0.95 -4.06 -12.08
N GLY A 195 0.52 -2.97 -12.68
CA GLY A 195 0.16 -1.74 -11.97
C GLY A 195 -0.73 -0.84 -12.81
N MET A 196 -1.22 0.23 -12.19
CA MET A 196 -2.03 1.26 -12.83
C MET A 196 -1.64 2.63 -12.30
N LEU A 197 -1.47 3.57 -13.20
CA LEU A 197 -1.42 4.99 -12.91
C LEU A 197 -2.78 5.58 -13.23
N VAL A 198 -3.33 6.41 -12.35
CA VAL A 198 -4.59 7.12 -12.61
C VAL A 198 -4.40 8.62 -12.42
N THR A 199 -5.18 9.42 -13.12
CA THR A 199 -5.21 10.88 -12.98
C THR A 199 -6.53 11.46 -13.50
N ASN A 200 -6.89 12.65 -13.02
CA ASN A 200 -8.03 13.42 -13.51
C ASN A 200 -7.61 14.53 -14.49
N ASP A 201 -6.31 14.74 -14.70
CA ASP A 201 -5.75 15.73 -15.60
C ASP A 201 -5.49 15.14 -16.99
N ASP A 202 -6.03 15.77 -18.04
CA ASP A 202 -5.91 15.29 -19.43
C ASP A 202 -4.48 15.39 -19.96
N ALA A 203 -3.75 16.45 -19.59
CA ALA A 203 -2.38 16.66 -20.06
C ALA A 203 -1.40 15.71 -19.40
N LEU A 204 -1.56 15.46 -18.09
CA LEU A 204 -0.77 14.46 -17.36
C LEU A 204 -1.04 13.06 -17.87
N ALA A 205 -2.31 12.71 -18.17
CA ALA A 205 -2.66 11.42 -18.74
C ALA A 205 -2.01 11.18 -20.11
N GLU A 206 -2.07 12.17 -21.01
CA GLU A 206 -1.46 12.07 -22.33
C GLU A 206 0.08 11.94 -22.21
N ARG A 207 0.70 12.75 -21.37
CA ARG A 207 2.14 12.67 -21.12
C ARG A 207 2.57 11.30 -20.57
N ALA A 208 1.82 10.75 -19.61
CA ALA A 208 2.08 9.42 -19.07
C ALA A 208 1.95 8.33 -20.15
N ARG A 209 0.94 8.40 -21.03
CA ARG A 209 0.81 7.46 -22.17
C ARG A 209 1.98 7.49 -23.11
N ILE A 210 2.53 8.68 -23.42
CA ILE A 210 3.70 8.85 -24.28
C ILE A 210 4.95 8.25 -23.59
N LEU A 211 5.19 8.58 -22.32
CA LEU A 211 6.35 8.09 -21.56
C LEU A 211 6.31 6.57 -21.35
N ARG A 212 5.12 5.97 -21.17
CA ARG A 212 4.91 4.50 -21.05
C ARG A 212 5.47 3.71 -22.23
N VAL A 213 5.56 4.31 -23.41
CA VAL A 213 6.03 3.70 -24.66
C VAL A 213 7.28 4.39 -25.18
N HIS A 214 8.28 4.56 -24.33
CA HIS A 214 9.59 5.15 -24.65
C HIS A 214 9.58 6.63 -25.06
N GLY A 215 8.53 7.39 -24.71
CA GLY A 215 8.42 8.79 -25.13
C GLY A 215 8.11 8.98 -26.62
N SER A 216 7.51 7.98 -27.27
CA SER A 216 7.30 7.94 -28.72
C SER A 216 5.90 8.46 -29.10
N GLN A 217 5.88 9.54 -29.91
CA GLN A 217 4.68 10.09 -30.54
C GLN A 217 5.04 10.97 -31.74
N PRO A 218 4.65 10.63 -33.01
CA PRO A 218 4.15 9.34 -33.42
C PRO A 218 5.19 8.22 -33.30
N LYS A 219 4.79 6.98 -33.59
CA LYS A 219 5.69 5.81 -33.47
C LYS A 219 7.04 6.05 -34.14
N TYR A 220 8.14 5.73 -33.39
CA TYR A 220 9.56 5.94 -33.76
C TYR A 220 10.06 7.39 -33.71
N TYR A 221 9.23 8.35 -33.32
CA TYR A 221 9.68 9.72 -33.02
C TYR A 221 9.63 9.95 -31.52
N HIS A 222 10.79 10.13 -30.90
CA HIS A 222 10.92 10.21 -29.45
C HIS A 222 11.19 11.66 -29.03
N HIS A 223 10.15 12.32 -28.51
CA HIS A 223 10.24 13.69 -28.01
C HIS A 223 10.62 13.74 -26.53
N HIS A 224 10.46 12.62 -25.82
CA HIS A 224 10.80 12.46 -24.42
C HIS A 224 11.59 11.16 -24.21
N ILE A 225 12.38 11.11 -23.14
CA ILE A 225 12.99 9.87 -22.69
C ILE A 225 11.97 9.18 -21.78
N GLY A 226 11.31 8.16 -22.30
CA GLY A 226 10.44 7.29 -21.55
C GLY A 226 11.06 5.91 -21.34
N ALA A 227 10.24 4.91 -20.97
CA ALA A 227 10.68 3.54 -20.80
C ALA A 227 9.63 2.54 -21.30
N ASN A 228 9.93 1.26 -21.20
CA ASN A 228 8.96 0.20 -21.41
C ASN A 228 8.20 -0.06 -20.10
N PHE A 229 7.17 0.73 -19.86
CA PHE A 229 6.31 0.58 -18.68
C PHE A 229 4.99 -0.14 -18.99
N ARG A 230 4.86 -0.78 -20.14
CA ARG A 230 3.59 -1.40 -20.57
C ARG A 230 3.22 -2.60 -19.71
N MET A 231 1.94 -2.72 -19.38
CA MET A 231 1.36 -3.97 -18.90
C MET A 231 1.16 -4.93 -20.08
N ASP A 232 1.35 -6.22 -19.87
CA ASP A 232 1.05 -7.25 -20.84
C ASP A 232 -0.46 -7.42 -21.02
N THR A 233 -0.91 -7.65 -22.26
CA THR A 233 -2.33 -7.88 -22.55
C THR A 233 -2.87 -9.08 -21.77
N LEU A 234 -2.07 -10.13 -21.57
CA LEU A 234 -2.42 -11.29 -20.76
C LEU A 234 -2.78 -10.91 -19.32
N GLN A 235 -1.97 -10.06 -18.68
CA GLN A 235 -2.25 -9.61 -17.30
C GLN A 235 -3.56 -8.83 -17.24
N ALA A 236 -3.80 -7.91 -18.17
CA ALA A 236 -5.04 -7.13 -18.22
C ALA A 236 -6.28 -8.05 -18.41
N ALA A 237 -6.20 -9.02 -19.32
CA ALA A 237 -7.29 -9.97 -19.58
C ALA A 237 -7.61 -10.84 -18.34
N LEU A 238 -6.59 -11.33 -17.63
CA LEU A 238 -6.78 -12.17 -16.45
C LEU A 238 -7.28 -11.35 -15.25
N LEU A 239 -6.78 -10.12 -15.05
CA LEU A 239 -7.28 -9.21 -14.04
C LEU A 239 -8.73 -8.80 -14.30
N GLN A 240 -9.13 -8.67 -15.58
CA GLN A 240 -10.50 -8.35 -15.97
C GLN A 240 -11.49 -9.46 -15.56
N VAL A 241 -11.08 -10.73 -15.53
CA VAL A 241 -11.90 -11.84 -15.02
C VAL A 241 -12.14 -11.69 -13.51
N LYS A 242 -11.14 -11.22 -12.76
CA LYS A 242 -11.21 -11.06 -11.28
C LYS A 242 -11.95 -9.80 -10.85
N LEU A 243 -11.94 -8.76 -11.66
CA LEU A 243 -12.45 -7.43 -11.29
C LEU A 243 -13.93 -7.44 -10.85
N PRO A 244 -14.87 -8.15 -11.49
CA PRO A 244 -16.26 -8.23 -11.05
C PRO A 244 -16.44 -8.80 -9.63
N HIS A 245 -15.52 -9.62 -9.15
CA HIS A 245 -15.54 -10.25 -7.83
C HIS A 245 -14.86 -9.41 -6.74
N TYR A 246 -14.26 -8.27 -7.12
CA TYR A 246 -13.43 -7.48 -6.20
C TYR A 246 -14.18 -6.96 -4.97
N ALA A 247 -15.44 -6.56 -5.13
CA ALA A 247 -16.27 -6.10 -4.02
C ALA A 247 -16.46 -7.20 -2.95
N ASP A 248 -16.69 -8.44 -3.39
CA ASP A 248 -16.85 -9.60 -2.51
C ASP A 248 -15.52 -9.91 -1.78
N TYR A 249 -14.37 -9.86 -2.46
CA TYR A 249 -13.07 -10.05 -1.83
C TYR A 249 -12.82 -9.02 -0.72
N THR A 250 -13.17 -7.76 -0.97
CA THR A 250 -13.04 -6.68 0.01
C THR A 250 -13.97 -6.89 1.20
N GLN A 251 -15.23 -7.21 0.97
CA GLN A 251 -16.21 -7.46 2.03
C GLN A 251 -15.79 -8.64 2.91
N GLN A 252 -15.28 -9.71 2.33
CA GLN A 252 -14.79 -10.88 3.07
C GLN A 252 -13.57 -10.53 3.94
N ARG A 253 -12.61 -9.74 3.43
CA ARG A 253 -11.46 -9.25 4.22
C ARG A 253 -11.93 -8.37 5.39
N GLN A 254 -12.89 -7.49 5.15
CA GLN A 254 -13.49 -6.66 6.21
C GLN A 254 -14.18 -7.52 7.28
N ALA A 255 -14.92 -8.55 6.89
CA ALA A 255 -15.53 -9.49 7.82
C ALA A 255 -14.49 -10.26 8.64
N ASN A 256 -13.39 -10.70 8.00
CA ASN A 256 -12.29 -11.38 8.68
C ASN A 256 -11.56 -10.46 9.67
N ALA A 257 -11.30 -9.21 9.31
CA ALA A 257 -10.68 -8.23 10.19
C ALA A 257 -11.57 -7.91 11.40
N LYS A 258 -12.87 -7.73 11.17
CA LYS A 258 -13.86 -7.53 12.23
C LYS A 258 -13.86 -8.70 13.22
N ALA A 259 -13.88 -9.93 12.71
CA ALA A 259 -13.85 -11.13 13.56
C ALA A 259 -12.56 -11.22 14.40
N TYR A 260 -11.39 -10.84 13.85
CA TYR A 260 -10.16 -10.74 14.61
C TYR A 260 -10.24 -9.69 15.72
N ILE A 261 -10.73 -8.49 15.42
CA ILE A 261 -10.84 -7.40 16.38
C ILE A 261 -11.77 -7.81 17.53
N GLU A 262 -12.97 -8.35 17.22
CA GLU A 262 -13.95 -8.79 18.21
C GLU A 262 -13.40 -9.88 19.13
N ALA A 263 -12.71 -10.88 18.58
CA ALA A 263 -12.21 -12.01 19.36
C ALA A 263 -10.93 -11.68 20.14
N LEU A 264 -10.05 -10.84 19.61
CA LEU A 264 -8.78 -10.52 20.26
C LEU A 264 -8.93 -9.41 21.31
N SER A 265 -9.84 -8.43 21.12
CA SER A 265 -10.00 -7.28 22.03
C SER A 265 -10.45 -7.66 23.44
N VAL A 266 -11.03 -8.85 23.63
CA VAL A 266 -11.45 -9.34 24.96
C VAL A 266 -10.33 -10.03 25.72
N LEU A 267 -9.16 -10.26 25.10
CA LEU A 267 -8.04 -10.95 25.74
C LEU A 267 -7.28 -9.99 26.66
N PRO A 268 -6.79 -10.46 27.82
CA PRO A 268 -6.01 -9.64 28.73
C PRO A 268 -4.73 -9.10 28.09
N GLY A 269 -4.49 -7.78 28.20
CA GLY A 269 -3.33 -7.11 27.62
C GLY A 269 -3.45 -6.82 26.12
N VAL A 270 -4.61 -7.04 25.52
CA VAL A 270 -4.91 -6.62 24.14
C VAL A 270 -5.78 -5.37 24.18
N VAL A 271 -5.36 -4.35 23.47
CA VAL A 271 -6.11 -3.08 23.34
C VAL A 271 -6.27 -2.73 21.86
N GLN A 272 -7.32 -2.00 21.53
CA GLN A 272 -7.47 -1.44 20.19
C GLN A 272 -6.79 -0.06 20.12
N ALA A 273 -6.13 0.27 19.02
CA ALA A 273 -5.57 1.59 18.80
C ALA A 273 -6.68 2.65 18.87
N ASP A 274 -6.37 3.79 19.50
CA ASP A 274 -7.31 4.90 19.64
C ASP A 274 -7.00 5.99 18.58
N PRO A 275 -7.93 6.28 17.67
CA PRO A 275 -7.76 7.33 16.65
C PRO A 275 -7.45 8.70 17.21
N SER A 276 -7.88 9.02 18.43
CA SER A 276 -7.61 10.31 19.09
C SER A 276 -6.12 10.55 19.33
N HIS A 277 -5.31 9.51 19.38
CA HIS A 277 -3.85 9.57 19.57
C HIS A 277 -3.04 9.65 18.28
N CYS A 278 -3.68 9.80 17.13
CA CYS A 278 -3.00 9.81 15.82
C CYS A 278 -1.94 10.92 15.69
N LYS A 279 -2.10 12.01 16.41
CA LYS A 279 -1.21 13.18 16.34
C LYS A 279 -0.10 13.23 17.42
N CYS A 280 -0.05 12.24 18.32
CA CYS A 280 0.91 12.30 19.44
C CYS A 280 1.35 10.92 19.92
N ALA A 281 2.54 10.50 19.51
CA ALA A 281 3.12 9.23 19.91
C ALA A 281 3.34 9.11 21.43
N ALA A 282 3.75 10.19 22.08
CA ALA A 282 3.98 10.20 23.53
C ALA A 282 2.69 9.97 24.33
N THR A 283 1.59 10.61 23.92
CA THR A 283 0.28 10.41 24.55
C THR A 283 -0.23 8.97 24.36
N GLN A 284 -0.03 8.41 23.17
CA GLN A 284 -0.38 7.02 22.91
C GLN A 284 0.44 6.07 23.80
N SER A 285 1.75 6.25 23.88
CA SER A 285 2.62 5.39 24.69
C SER A 285 2.23 5.39 26.16
N ALA A 286 1.88 6.56 26.72
CA ALA A 286 1.41 6.68 28.10
C ALA A 286 0.08 5.94 28.30
N ALA A 287 -0.91 6.13 27.43
CA ALA A 287 -2.20 5.46 27.51
C ALA A 287 -2.08 3.92 27.41
N LEU A 288 -1.18 3.42 26.54
CA LEU A 288 -0.92 1.99 26.40
C LEU A 288 -0.26 1.40 27.66
N ALA A 289 0.64 2.14 28.31
CA ALA A 289 1.28 1.73 29.55
C ALA A 289 0.25 1.65 30.72
N GLU A 290 -0.64 2.65 30.84
CA GLU A 290 -1.72 2.65 31.84
C GLU A 290 -2.66 1.44 31.69
N GLN A 291 -2.89 0.97 30.46
CA GLN A 291 -3.73 -0.19 30.15
C GLN A 291 -2.98 -1.53 30.25
N ASN A 292 -1.69 -1.53 30.62
CA ASN A 292 -0.83 -2.71 30.58
C ASN A 292 -0.90 -3.44 29.22
N ALA A 293 -0.93 -2.68 28.14
CA ALA A 293 -1.05 -3.22 26.80
C ALA A 293 0.18 -4.04 26.42
N ARG A 294 -0.07 -5.18 25.76
CA ARG A 294 0.94 -6.09 25.21
C ARG A 294 0.81 -6.23 23.70
N ILE A 295 -0.44 -6.20 23.24
CA ILE A 295 -0.79 -6.19 21.82
C ILE A 295 -1.71 -5.00 21.57
N VAL A 296 -1.44 -4.26 20.50
CA VAL A 296 -2.32 -3.17 20.01
C VAL A 296 -2.90 -3.59 18.67
N LEU A 297 -4.22 -3.73 18.61
CA LEU A 297 -4.95 -4.04 17.40
C LEU A 297 -5.09 -2.81 16.52
N PRO A 298 -5.12 -2.98 15.18
CA PRO A 298 -5.39 -1.89 14.26
C PRO A 298 -6.82 -1.36 14.40
N VAL A 299 -7.05 -0.15 13.91
CA VAL A 299 -8.35 0.50 13.84
C VAL A 299 -8.63 1.01 12.44
N ALA A 300 -9.84 0.80 11.94
CA ALA A 300 -10.36 1.53 10.79
C ALA A 300 -10.99 2.83 11.28
N TYR A 301 -10.66 3.97 10.64
CA TYR A 301 -11.28 5.25 10.98
C TYR A 301 -12.68 5.33 10.35
N ASP A 302 -13.63 5.96 11.05
CA ASP A 302 -15.02 6.08 10.62
C ASP A 302 -15.18 6.78 9.26
N HIS A 303 -14.24 7.65 8.90
CA HIS A 303 -14.21 8.35 7.63
C HIS A 303 -13.46 7.60 6.51
N ASN A 304 -12.91 6.41 6.80
CA ASN A 304 -12.16 5.59 5.87
C ASN A 304 -12.87 4.25 5.60
N GLU A 305 -12.96 3.86 4.33
CA GLU A 305 -13.29 2.49 3.95
C GLU A 305 -12.00 1.69 3.86
N HIS A 306 -11.62 1.03 4.97
CA HIS A 306 -10.41 0.21 5.05
C HIS A 306 -10.63 -1.13 4.33
N ILE A 307 -9.75 -1.49 3.38
CA ILE A 307 -9.86 -2.73 2.60
C ILE A 307 -9.02 -3.89 3.14
N TRP A 308 -8.30 -3.67 4.23
CA TRP A 308 -7.51 -4.68 4.94
C TRP A 308 -6.57 -5.48 4.01
N ASN A 309 -5.72 -4.77 3.28
CA ASN A 309 -4.66 -5.42 2.48
C ASN A 309 -3.74 -6.24 3.41
N GLN A 310 -3.41 -5.70 4.59
CA GLN A 310 -2.82 -6.42 5.71
C GLN A 310 -3.64 -6.18 7.00
N PHE A 311 -3.60 -7.15 7.91
CA PHE A 311 -4.06 -7.00 9.29
C PHE A 311 -2.82 -6.92 10.18
N THR A 312 -2.34 -5.70 10.40
CA THR A 312 -1.08 -5.42 11.10
C THR A 312 -1.36 -4.95 12.51
N LEU A 313 -0.86 -5.67 13.50
CA LEU A 313 -0.91 -5.32 14.91
C LEU A 313 0.48 -4.96 15.45
N ARG A 314 0.53 -4.31 16.62
CA ARG A 314 1.78 -4.03 17.32
C ARG A 314 1.92 -4.97 18.50
N VAL A 315 3.13 -5.46 18.74
CA VAL A 315 3.50 -6.28 19.93
C VAL A 315 4.50 -5.47 20.74
N LEU A 316 4.08 -5.06 21.92
CA LEU A 316 4.85 -4.15 22.76
C LEU A 316 5.89 -4.90 23.58
N GLY A 317 7.05 -4.27 23.76
CA GLY A 317 8.19 -4.79 24.53
C GLY A 317 9.30 -5.34 23.64
N GLU A 318 10.54 -5.11 24.07
CA GLU A 318 11.74 -5.50 23.32
C GLU A 318 11.77 -6.99 23.02
N GLY A 319 11.96 -7.36 21.75
CA GLY A 319 12.01 -8.73 21.26
C GLY A 319 10.69 -9.50 21.29
N LYS A 320 9.60 -8.94 21.82
CA LYS A 320 8.30 -9.64 21.96
C LYS A 320 7.65 -9.90 20.61
N ARG A 321 7.77 -8.96 19.63
CA ARG A 321 7.30 -9.14 18.27
C ARG A 321 7.95 -10.37 17.60
N ASP A 322 9.26 -10.50 17.70
CA ASP A 322 9.97 -11.65 17.12
C ASP A 322 9.64 -12.96 17.85
N ALA A 323 9.47 -12.92 19.16
CA ALA A 323 9.00 -14.07 19.92
C ALA A 323 7.60 -14.54 19.53
N LEU A 324 6.66 -13.61 19.24
CA LEU A 324 5.35 -13.96 18.71
C LEU A 324 5.47 -14.55 17.31
N ARG A 325 6.27 -13.96 16.41
CA ARG A 325 6.51 -14.49 15.06
C ARG A 325 7.00 -15.95 15.12
N ASP A 326 8.00 -16.21 15.92
CA ASP A 326 8.58 -17.55 16.05
C ASP A 326 7.58 -18.55 16.65
N TYR A 327 6.75 -18.07 17.58
CA TYR A 327 5.67 -18.87 18.15
C TYR A 327 4.59 -19.24 17.11
N LEU A 328 4.11 -18.26 16.33
CA LEU A 328 3.13 -18.49 15.26
C LEU A 328 3.71 -19.45 14.19
N ALA A 329 4.99 -19.29 13.82
CA ALA A 329 5.66 -20.19 12.90
C ALA A 329 5.71 -21.62 13.45
N SER A 330 5.94 -21.82 14.76
CA SER A 330 5.93 -23.14 15.41
C SER A 330 4.57 -23.83 15.37
N LYS A 331 3.49 -23.04 15.22
CA LYS A 331 2.10 -23.50 15.03
C LYS A 331 1.70 -23.64 13.55
N SER A 332 2.65 -23.46 12.62
CA SER A 332 2.39 -23.44 11.17
C SER A 332 1.39 -22.36 10.74
N ILE A 333 1.39 -21.22 11.44
CA ILE A 333 0.64 -20.02 11.11
C ILE A 333 1.58 -19.03 10.43
N GLY A 334 1.26 -18.66 9.18
CA GLY A 334 2.01 -17.66 8.41
C GLY A 334 1.82 -16.26 9.00
N CYS A 335 2.90 -15.51 9.10
CA CYS A 335 2.88 -14.10 9.48
C CYS A 335 4.06 -13.39 8.82
N GLU A 336 4.00 -12.06 8.72
CA GLU A 336 5.08 -11.28 8.09
C GLU A 336 5.28 -9.95 8.82
N ILE A 337 6.50 -9.41 8.70
CA ILE A 337 6.86 -8.11 9.26
C ILE A 337 6.97 -7.09 8.12
N TYR A 338 5.98 -6.23 8.02
CA TYR A 338 5.92 -5.11 7.06
C TYR A 338 6.05 -3.79 7.84
N TYR A 339 7.27 -3.17 8.01
CA TYR A 339 8.58 -3.58 7.48
C TYR A 339 9.61 -3.65 8.61
N PRO A 340 10.63 -4.53 8.54
CA PRO A 340 11.58 -4.73 9.65
C PRO A 340 12.59 -3.58 9.80
N LEU A 341 12.74 -2.75 8.76
CA LEU A 341 13.64 -1.61 8.72
C LEU A 341 12.98 -0.46 7.99
N THR A 342 13.09 0.73 8.53
CA THR A 342 12.55 1.96 7.91
C THR A 342 13.42 2.41 6.74
N LEU A 343 12.87 3.23 5.84
CA LEU A 343 13.56 3.64 4.62
C LEU A 343 14.79 4.50 4.91
N ASP A 344 14.71 5.40 5.89
CA ASP A 344 15.82 6.26 6.33
C ASP A 344 17.02 5.47 6.87
N GLN A 345 16.79 4.23 7.34
CA GLN A 345 17.80 3.31 7.84
C GLN A 345 18.34 2.34 6.77
N GLN A 346 17.76 2.31 5.58
CA GLN A 346 18.20 1.42 4.51
C GLN A 346 19.64 1.77 4.07
N PRO A 347 20.52 0.76 3.89
CA PRO A 347 21.92 1.00 3.51
C PRO A 347 22.09 1.83 2.22
N CYS A 348 21.19 1.68 1.25
CA CYS A 348 21.25 2.42 -0.01
C CYS A 348 20.98 3.92 0.17
N PHE A 349 20.36 4.34 1.26
CA PHE A 349 20.09 5.74 1.59
C PHE A 349 21.09 6.33 2.61
N ALA A 350 22.11 5.58 3.01
CA ALA A 350 23.10 6.01 4.01
C ALA A 350 23.83 7.31 3.62
N ASN A 351 23.97 7.59 2.34
CA ASN A 351 24.65 8.78 1.81
C ASN A 351 23.75 10.00 1.62
N LEU A 352 22.42 9.89 1.91
CA LEU A 352 21.54 11.05 1.89
C LEU A 352 21.91 12.04 3.00
N PRO A 353 21.67 13.35 2.82
CA PRO A 353 21.87 14.34 3.85
C PRO A 353 21.14 13.97 5.16
N PRO A 354 21.71 14.25 6.35
CA PRO A 354 21.03 13.99 7.62
C PRO A 354 19.63 14.61 7.69
N SER A 355 19.44 15.82 7.16
CA SER A 355 18.13 16.49 7.13
C SER A 355 17.02 15.69 6.42
N SER A 356 17.40 14.80 5.50
CA SER A 356 16.45 13.92 4.79
C SER A 356 16.11 12.64 5.56
N ARG A 357 16.84 12.31 6.62
CA ARG A 357 16.76 11.02 7.32
C ARG A 357 16.51 11.13 8.83
N GLN A 358 16.45 12.34 9.40
CA GLN A 358 16.26 12.58 10.84
C GLN A 358 14.77 12.70 11.18
N GLY A 359 14.42 12.45 12.46
CA GLY A 359 13.08 12.67 13.00
C GLY A 359 12.08 11.60 12.55
N CYS A 360 12.50 10.33 12.54
CA CYS A 360 11.63 9.19 12.14
C CYS A 360 11.49 8.18 13.31
N GLU A 361 11.45 8.69 14.56
CA GLU A 361 11.48 7.87 15.76
C GLU A 361 10.24 6.98 15.88
N VAL A 362 9.05 7.47 15.50
CA VAL A 362 7.82 6.68 15.50
C VAL A 362 7.92 5.56 14.47
N SER A 363 8.44 5.86 13.29
CA SER A 363 8.70 4.86 12.24
C SER A 363 9.63 3.75 12.73
N HIS A 364 10.72 4.09 13.43
CA HIS A 364 11.66 3.15 14.02
C HIS A 364 10.98 2.25 15.07
N GLN A 365 10.16 2.84 15.93
CA GLN A 365 9.39 2.11 16.91
C GLN A 365 8.42 1.13 16.23
N MET A 366 7.67 1.57 15.23
CA MET A 366 6.73 0.71 14.51
C MET A 366 7.46 -0.45 13.80
N ALA A 367 8.61 -0.21 13.20
CA ALA A 367 9.42 -1.27 12.60
C ALA A 367 9.85 -2.36 13.60
N ALA A 368 10.03 -1.99 14.87
CA ALA A 368 10.35 -2.94 15.94
C ALA A 368 9.14 -3.72 16.48
N GLU A 369 7.94 -3.17 16.35
CA GLU A 369 6.74 -3.67 17.04
C GLU A 369 5.72 -4.36 16.12
N VAL A 370 5.67 -4.05 14.81
CA VAL A 370 4.59 -4.53 13.93
C VAL A 370 4.77 -5.97 13.48
N ILE A 371 3.64 -6.67 13.36
CA ILE A 371 3.53 -7.98 12.72
C ILE A 371 2.16 -8.10 12.05
N SER A 372 2.11 -8.67 10.85
CA SER A 372 0.87 -8.89 10.10
C SER A 372 0.41 -10.32 10.22
N LEU A 373 -0.85 -10.51 10.59
CA LEU A 373 -1.53 -11.79 10.68
C LEU A 373 -2.10 -12.21 9.33
N PRO A 374 -2.42 -13.51 9.12
CA PRO A 374 -3.11 -13.96 7.93
C PRO A 374 -4.42 -13.19 7.71
N ILE A 375 -4.58 -12.65 6.50
CA ILE A 375 -5.85 -12.05 6.09
C ILE A 375 -6.04 -12.16 4.56
N TYR A 376 -7.07 -12.85 4.14
CA TYR A 376 -7.53 -12.96 2.75
C TYR A 376 -9.03 -13.27 2.75
N GLY A 377 -9.71 -13.05 1.63
CA GLY A 377 -11.17 -13.16 1.54
C GLY A 377 -11.65 -14.57 1.88
N GLU A 378 -11.03 -15.55 1.30
CA GLU A 378 -11.39 -16.98 1.35
C GLU A 378 -10.97 -17.69 2.64
N MET A 379 -10.45 -16.94 3.63
CA MET A 379 -10.04 -17.49 4.92
C MET A 379 -11.23 -18.09 5.68
N THR A 380 -11.12 -19.35 6.11
CA THR A 380 -12.18 -20.05 6.82
C THR A 380 -12.31 -19.63 8.29
N ALA A 381 -13.47 -19.89 8.90
CA ALA A 381 -13.68 -19.64 10.32
C ALA A 381 -12.72 -20.46 11.20
N ASP A 382 -12.41 -21.71 10.81
CA ASP A 382 -11.48 -22.58 11.53
C ASP A 382 -10.05 -22.00 11.49
N GLN A 383 -9.60 -21.52 10.32
CA GLN A 383 -8.31 -20.88 10.18
C GLN A 383 -8.18 -19.62 11.07
N ARG A 384 -9.23 -18.77 11.11
CA ARG A 384 -9.26 -17.62 12.02
C ARG A 384 -9.19 -18.03 13.48
N SER A 385 -9.97 -19.06 13.86
CA SER A 385 -10.01 -19.57 15.23
C SER A 385 -8.64 -20.12 15.67
N GLU A 386 -7.91 -20.77 14.76
CA GLU A 386 -6.54 -21.27 15.00
C GLU A 386 -5.56 -20.13 15.29
N VAL A 387 -5.62 -19.03 14.50
CA VAL A 387 -4.80 -17.84 14.74
C VAL A 387 -5.12 -17.18 16.08
N ILE A 388 -6.42 -16.99 16.38
CA ILE A 388 -6.88 -16.38 17.64
C ILE A 388 -6.44 -17.21 18.85
N ALA A 389 -6.63 -18.53 18.79
CA ALA A 389 -6.20 -19.46 19.84
C ALA A 389 -4.68 -19.41 20.08
N ALA A 390 -3.89 -19.36 19.01
CA ALA A 390 -2.43 -19.26 19.13
C ALA A 390 -1.99 -17.94 19.79
N ILE A 391 -2.62 -16.81 19.48
CA ILE A 391 -2.34 -15.53 20.14
C ILE A 391 -2.74 -15.56 21.61
N SER A 392 -3.91 -16.11 21.96
CA SER A 392 -4.37 -16.29 23.34
C SER A 392 -3.37 -17.12 24.15
N GLU A 393 -2.97 -18.27 23.62
CA GLU A 393 -1.99 -19.17 24.26
C GLU A 393 -0.63 -18.49 24.45
N TRP A 394 -0.17 -17.70 23.46
CA TRP A 394 1.09 -16.96 23.59
C TRP A 394 1.00 -15.89 24.69
N LEU A 395 -0.10 -15.17 24.78
CA LEU A 395 -0.35 -14.19 25.84
C LEU A 395 -0.34 -14.82 27.24
N GLU A 396 -0.97 -15.98 27.41
CA GLU A 396 -0.98 -16.75 28.69
C GLU A 396 0.44 -17.18 29.09
N ARG A 397 1.21 -17.74 28.16
CA ARG A 397 2.59 -18.21 28.41
C ARG A 397 3.57 -17.09 28.75
N THR A 398 3.30 -15.87 28.34
CA THR A 398 4.17 -14.71 28.53
C THR A 398 3.64 -13.72 29.57
N ALA A 399 2.61 -14.09 30.34
CA ALA A 399 1.99 -13.27 31.39
C ALA A 399 2.78 -13.25 32.71
N GLY A 400 3.94 -13.97 32.80
CA GLY A 400 4.78 -14.08 33.99
C GLY A 400 6.03 -13.20 33.94
#